data_8dba16d85ecd0caad3397ec145284987
#
_entry.id   8dba16d85ecd0caad3397ec145284987
#
_cell.length_a   1.000
_cell.length_b   1.000
_cell.length_c   1.000
_cell.angle_alpha   90.00
_cell.angle_beta   90.00
_cell.angle_gamma   90.00
#
_symmetry.space_group_name_H-M   'P 1'
#
loop_
_entity.id
_entity.type
_entity.pdbx_description
1 polymer ?
#
loop_
_entity_poly.entity_id
_entity_poly.type
_entity_poly.pdbx_seq_one_letter_code
_entity_poly.pdbx_strand_id
1 'polypeptide(L)'
;MDFISEKLTEYISENSNTEPEILAKLNEETYQKVLQPRMLSGHIQGRFLSMISKMKSPSCILEIGTYTGYGTLCLAEGLSDGGK
;
A
#
# COMPACT_ATOMS: atom_id res chain seq x y z
N MET A 1 1.08 -3.19 -12.05
CA MET A 1 -0.16 -3.78 -12.54
C MET A 1 -0.24 -3.66 -14.04
N ASP A 2 -0.22 -4.81 -14.71
CA ASP A 2 -0.06 -4.80 -16.17
C ASP A 2 -1.37 -4.63 -16.94
N PHE A 3 -2.50 -4.71 -16.27
CA PHE A 3 -3.81 -4.58 -16.92
C PHE A 3 -4.36 -3.15 -16.93
N ILE A 4 -3.58 -2.19 -16.43
CA ILE A 4 -3.94 -0.77 -16.49
C ILE A 4 -2.95 -0.09 -17.45
N SER A 5 -3.47 0.75 -18.36
CA SER A 5 -2.61 1.44 -19.33
C SER A 5 -1.61 2.36 -18.63
N GLU A 6 -0.46 2.59 -19.28
CA GLU A 6 0.56 3.49 -18.74
C GLU A 6 0.05 4.91 -18.57
N LYS A 7 -0.76 5.40 -19.50
CA LYS A 7 -1.34 6.73 -19.42
C LYS A 7 -2.25 6.88 -18.22
N LEU A 8 -3.06 5.87 -17.94
CA LEU A 8 -3.94 5.90 -16.78
C LEU A 8 -3.12 5.83 -15.49
N THR A 9 -2.09 5.01 -15.46
CA THR A 9 -1.19 4.91 -14.30
C THR A 9 -0.51 6.24 -14.02
N GLU A 10 -0.02 6.94 -15.05
CA GLU A 10 0.57 8.27 -14.91
C GLU A 10 -0.42 9.26 -14.33
N TYR A 11 -1.64 9.28 -14.87
CA TYR A 11 -2.68 10.19 -14.39
C TYR A 11 -2.98 9.95 -12.91
N ILE A 12 -3.13 8.68 -12.52
CA ILE A 12 -3.41 8.32 -11.13
C ILE A 12 -2.26 8.76 -10.23
N SER A 13 -1.03 8.50 -10.64
CA SER A 13 0.15 8.87 -9.86
C SER A 13 0.28 10.38 -9.67
N GLU A 14 0.00 11.15 -10.71
CA GLU A 14 0.09 12.61 -10.67
C GLU A 14 -1.01 13.24 -9.79
N ASN A 15 -2.13 12.56 -9.65
CA ASN A 15 -3.29 13.07 -8.92
C ASN A 15 -3.52 12.37 -7.58
N SER A 16 -2.53 11.61 -7.09
CA SER A 16 -2.59 10.93 -5.82
C SER A 16 -1.51 11.44 -4.87
N ASN A 17 -1.64 11.10 -3.60
CA ASN A 17 -0.64 11.45 -2.61
C ASN A 17 0.70 10.80 -2.94
N THR A 18 1.78 11.46 -2.56
CA THR A 18 3.12 10.93 -2.72
C THR A 18 3.31 9.68 -1.85
N GLU A 19 4.05 8.71 -2.36
CA GLU A 19 4.37 7.51 -1.60
C GLU A 19 5.22 7.85 -0.38
N PRO A 20 4.82 7.42 0.84
CA PRO A 20 5.66 7.60 2.02
C PRO A 20 7.03 6.96 1.84
N GLU A 21 8.05 7.57 2.40
CA GLU A 21 9.43 7.13 2.24
C GLU A 21 9.66 5.69 2.70
N ILE A 22 9.07 5.30 3.83
CA ILE A 22 9.22 3.93 4.34
C ILE A 22 8.61 2.90 3.39
N LEU A 23 7.51 3.24 2.73
CA LEU A 23 6.88 2.35 1.76
C LEU A 23 7.68 2.26 0.47
N ALA A 24 8.29 3.38 0.05
CA ALA A 24 9.18 3.37 -1.11
C ALA A 24 10.38 2.47 -0.87
N LYS A 25 10.96 2.50 0.33
CA LYS A 25 12.07 1.62 0.70
C LYS A 25 11.65 0.15 0.72
N LEU A 26 10.47 -0.13 1.27
CA LEU A 26 9.94 -1.49 1.32
C LEU A 26 9.71 -2.03 -0.09
N ASN A 27 9.17 -1.21 -0.97
CA ASN A 27 8.97 -1.57 -2.37
C ASN A 27 10.30 -1.91 -3.05
N GLU A 28 11.31 -1.07 -2.86
CA GLU A 28 12.63 -1.28 -3.42
C GLU A 28 13.26 -2.57 -2.91
N GLU A 29 13.25 -2.82 -1.61
CA GLU A 29 13.79 -4.05 -1.03
C GLU A 29 13.03 -5.29 -1.52
N THR A 30 11.71 -5.20 -1.65
CA THR A 30 10.91 -6.32 -2.13
C THR A 30 11.32 -6.71 -3.54
N TYR A 31 11.50 -5.73 -4.43
CA TYR A 31 11.90 -6.01 -5.80
C TYR A 31 13.33 -6.52 -5.91
N GLN A 32 14.20 -6.17 -4.97
CA GLN A 32 15.59 -6.63 -4.96
C GLN A 32 15.77 -8.02 -4.34
N LYS A 33 15.00 -8.36 -3.31
CA LYS A 33 15.31 -9.50 -2.44
C LYS A 33 14.28 -10.62 -2.44
N VAL A 34 13.10 -10.40 -2.99
CA VAL A 34 11.99 -11.36 -2.92
C VAL A 34 11.66 -11.92 -4.29
N LEU A 35 11.31 -13.22 -4.35
CA LEU A 35 11.08 -13.93 -5.61
C LEU A 35 9.86 -13.50 -6.39
N GLN A 36 8.80 -13.06 -5.74
CA GLN A 36 7.54 -12.71 -6.40
C GLN A 36 7.17 -11.24 -6.11
N PRO A 37 8.00 -10.27 -6.51
CA PRO A 37 7.76 -8.87 -6.15
C PRO A 37 6.44 -8.31 -6.70
N ARG A 38 5.89 -8.91 -7.77
CA ARG A 38 4.61 -8.50 -8.34
C ARG A 38 3.43 -8.66 -7.38
N MET A 39 3.58 -9.48 -6.35
CA MET A 39 2.54 -9.68 -5.34
C MET A 39 2.44 -8.50 -4.37
N LEU A 40 3.38 -7.57 -4.43
CA LEU A 40 3.34 -6.37 -3.62
C LEU A 40 2.15 -5.50 -4.02
N SER A 41 1.43 -4.96 -3.04
CA SER A 41 0.28 -4.10 -3.29
C SER A 41 0.66 -2.86 -4.10
N GLY A 42 1.76 -2.21 -3.73
CA GLY A 42 2.25 -1.05 -4.45
C GLY A 42 1.58 0.26 -4.04
N HIS A 43 2.10 1.36 -4.60
CA HIS A 43 1.72 2.70 -4.20
C HIS A 43 0.22 3.01 -4.39
N ILE A 44 -0.30 2.75 -5.58
CA ILE A 44 -1.69 3.13 -5.89
C ILE A 44 -2.68 2.34 -5.03
N GLN A 45 -2.54 1.01 -5.02
CA GLN A 45 -3.39 0.17 -4.19
C GLN A 45 -3.23 0.50 -2.72
N GLY A 46 -1.98 0.76 -2.28
CA GLY A 46 -1.69 1.12 -0.91
C GLY A 46 -2.37 2.41 -0.47
N ARG A 47 -2.37 3.43 -1.32
CA ARG A 47 -3.06 4.69 -1.01
C ARG A 47 -4.56 4.49 -0.92
N PHE A 48 -5.11 3.61 -1.74
CA PHE A 48 -6.52 3.26 -1.68
C PHE A 48 -6.87 2.56 -0.35
N LEU A 49 -6.05 1.59 0.05
CA LEU A 49 -6.23 0.89 1.32
C LEU A 49 -6.11 1.84 2.52
N SER A 50 -5.14 2.74 2.48
CA SER A 50 -4.95 3.75 3.52
C SER A 50 -6.17 4.65 3.63
N MET A 51 -6.71 5.09 2.49
CA MET A 51 -7.90 5.94 2.47
C MET A 51 -9.09 5.24 3.13
N ILE A 52 -9.35 3.98 2.77
CA ILE A 52 -10.45 3.21 3.35
C ILE A 52 -10.24 3.05 4.86
N SER A 53 -9.02 2.73 5.26
CA SER A 53 -8.69 2.56 6.68
C SER A 53 -8.94 3.86 7.45
N LYS A 54 -8.51 4.99 6.92
CA LYS A 54 -8.74 6.29 7.54
C LYS A 54 -10.22 6.64 7.66
N MET A 55 -11.01 6.28 6.66
CA MET A 55 -12.45 6.51 6.69
C MET A 55 -13.15 5.70 7.78
N LYS A 56 -12.66 4.48 8.02
CA LYS A 56 -13.23 3.58 9.02
C LYS A 56 -12.68 3.83 10.42
N SER A 57 -11.48 4.35 10.55
CA SER A 57 -10.76 4.50 11.83
C SER A 57 -10.87 3.25 12.70
N PRO A 58 -10.46 2.07 12.19
CA PRO A 58 -10.69 0.83 12.90
C PRO A 58 -9.84 0.70 14.16
N SER A 59 -10.36 -0.02 15.15
CA SER A 59 -9.59 -0.37 16.34
C SER A 59 -8.88 -1.71 16.18
N CYS A 60 -9.26 -2.48 15.18
CA CYS A 60 -8.66 -3.79 14.92
C CYS A 60 -8.71 -4.08 13.42
N ILE A 61 -7.57 -4.51 12.89
CA ILE A 61 -7.45 -4.91 11.48
C ILE A 61 -6.90 -6.33 11.44
N LEU A 62 -7.53 -7.18 10.64
CA LEU A 62 -7.02 -8.50 10.33
C LEU A 62 -6.64 -8.54 8.86
N GLU A 63 -5.41 -8.91 8.58
CA GLU A 63 -4.95 -9.07 7.20
C GLU A 63 -4.52 -10.51 6.95
N ILE A 64 -5.01 -11.09 5.84
CA ILE A 64 -4.62 -12.41 5.37
C ILE A 64 -3.77 -12.20 4.12
N GLY A 65 -2.59 -12.84 4.08
CA GLY A 65 -1.66 -12.65 2.96
C GLY A 65 -0.84 -11.37 3.10
N THR A 66 -0.11 -11.26 4.19
CA THR A 66 0.68 -10.08 4.53
C THR A 66 1.82 -9.79 3.53
N TYR A 67 2.40 -10.83 2.98
CA TYR A 67 3.54 -10.78 2.09
C TYR A 67 4.72 -10.04 2.75
N THR A 68 5.17 -8.89 2.18
CA THR A 68 6.27 -8.13 2.79
C THR A 68 5.80 -6.99 3.70
N GLY A 69 4.49 -6.83 3.84
CA GLY A 69 3.91 -5.87 4.78
C GLY A 69 3.54 -4.51 4.21
N TYR A 70 3.63 -4.33 2.90
CA TYR A 70 3.27 -3.04 2.28
C TYR A 70 1.81 -2.68 2.56
N GLY A 71 0.88 -3.60 2.27
CA GLY A 71 -0.53 -3.40 2.56
C GLY A 71 -0.79 -3.22 4.05
N THR A 72 -0.06 -3.98 4.88
CA THR A 72 -0.16 -3.89 6.33
C THR A 72 0.10 -2.47 6.83
N LEU A 73 1.18 -1.87 6.36
CA LEU A 73 1.55 -0.51 6.76
C LEU A 73 0.52 0.50 6.27
N CYS A 74 -0.01 0.32 5.06
CA CYS A 74 -1.04 1.20 4.51
C CYS A 74 -2.33 1.13 5.33
N LEU A 75 -2.77 -0.07 5.69
CA LEU A 75 -3.96 -0.25 6.51
C LEU A 75 -3.76 0.31 7.92
N ALA A 76 -2.56 0.19 8.46
CA ALA A 76 -2.24 0.70 9.80
C ALA A 76 -2.32 2.23 9.88
N GLU A 77 -2.19 2.93 8.76
CA GLU A 77 -2.25 4.39 8.75
C GLU A 77 -3.60 4.93 9.25
N GLY A 78 -4.65 4.14 9.18
CA GLY A 78 -5.97 4.54 9.66
C GLY A 78 -6.37 4.00 11.02
N LEU A 79 -5.49 3.23 11.67
CA LEU A 79 -5.79 2.66 12.99
C LEU A 79 -6.10 3.75 14.01
N SER A 80 -7.12 3.51 14.84
CA SER A 80 -7.41 4.40 15.96
C SER A 80 -6.32 4.23 17.04
N ASP A 81 -6.24 5.19 17.95
CA ASP A 81 -5.26 5.14 19.04
C ASP A 81 -5.41 3.84 19.84
N GLY A 82 -4.29 3.14 20.03
CA GLY A 82 -4.28 1.86 20.70
C GLY A 82 -4.81 0.69 19.89
N GLY A 83 -5.08 0.89 18.60
CA GLY A 83 -5.57 -0.16 17.72
C GLY A 83 -4.53 -1.22 17.37
N LYS A 84 -5.00 -2.32 16.84
CA LYS A 84 -4.17 -3.49 16.50
C LYS A 84 -4.40 -3.95 15.07
#